data_3708a767df5dbd00f62c685193ef6fc7
#
_entry.id   3708a767df5dbd00f62c685193ef6fc7
#
_cell.length_a   1.000
_cell.length_b   1.000
_cell.length_c   1.000
_cell.angle_alpha   90.00
_cell.angle_beta   90.00
_cell.angle_gamma   90.00
#
_symmetry.space_group_name_H-M   'P 1'
#
loop_
_entity.id
_entity.type
_entity.pdbx_description
1 polymer ?
#
loop_
_entity_poly.entity_id
_entity_poly.type
_entity_poly.pdbx_seq_one_letter_code
_entity_poly.pdbx_strand_id
1 'polypeptide(L)'
;LDTPAEVADKPGVTELPPIKGEVTFDHVSFAYSDDPDTLVLKDVSFTAAPGETIALVGPTGAGKTTIVNLISRFYNITSGTVRVDGHSLTDVSINSLRAQMGVMTQDNFLFSGTIRDNIAYGKLDATEEEIIAAAKAVHAHDFIIELPDGYDTEISERGARLSNGQRQLLAFARTMVSDPRILILDEATSSIDTQTEIQVQQGIESLLKGRTSFIIAHRLSTIKNADRIFVIDHGKIFEQGTHDELMAKQGAYYQLYQAQFRRVS
;
A
#
# COMPACT_ATOMS: atom_id res chain seq x y z
N LEU A 1 -12.88 -21.71 16.86
CA LEU A 1 -11.46 -21.33 16.99
C LEU A 1 -10.50 -22.33 16.32
N ASP A 2 -11.02 -23.37 15.64
CA ASP A 2 -10.23 -24.47 15.06
C ASP A 2 -10.13 -24.39 13.52
N THR A 3 -10.39 -23.22 12.91
CA THR A 3 -10.17 -23.05 11.46
C THR A 3 -8.66 -22.87 11.25
N PRO A 4 -7.99 -23.77 10.49
CA PRO A 4 -6.57 -23.61 10.18
C PRO A 4 -6.35 -22.31 9.41
N ALA A 5 -5.23 -21.65 9.69
CA ALA A 5 -4.84 -20.46 8.95
C ALA A 5 -4.67 -20.82 7.46
N GLU A 6 -5.25 -20.02 6.57
CA GLU A 6 -5.16 -20.23 5.11
C GLU A 6 -3.71 -20.14 4.61
N VAL A 7 -2.90 -19.30 5.28
CA VAL A 7 -1.46 -19.16 5.05
C VAL A 7 -0.72 -19.33 6.35
N ALA A 8 0.20 -20.31 6.38
CA ALA A 8 1.07 -20.59 7.51
C ALA A 8 2.51 -20.78 7.02
N ASP A 9 3.46 -20.56 7.93
CA ASP A 9 4.86 -20.84 7.67
C ASP A 9 5.10 -22.36 7.58
N LYS A 10 5.85 -22.77 6.57
CA LYS A 10 6.30 -24.14 6.44
C LYS A 10 7.38 -24.45 7.50
N PRO A 11 7.56 -25.72 7.92
CA PRO A 11 8.70 -26.09 8.73
C PRO A 11 10.02 -25.72 8.03
N GLY A 12 10.95 -25.08 8.74
CA GLY A 12 12.27 -24.75 8.24
C GLY A 12 12.37 -23.43 7.47
N VAL A 13 11.34 -22.56 7.49
CA VAL A 13 11.47 -21.18 6.96
C VAL A 13 12.56 -20.40 7.70
N THR A 14 13.19 -19.48 7.02
CA THR A 14 14.23 -18.61 7.57
C THR A 14 13.68 -17.20 7.82
N GLU A 15 14.30 -16.46 8.73
CA GLU A 15 14.02 -15.04 8.88
C GLU A 15 14.53 -14.29 7.65
N LEU A 16 13.68 -13.40 7.11
CA LEU A 16 14.07 -12.52 6.01
C LEU A 16 15.04 -11.45 6.53
N PRO A 17 16.28 -11.36 5.99
CA PRO A 17 17.20 -10.32 6.40
C PRO A 17 16.65 -8.92 6.07
N PRO A 18 17.28 -7.82 6.56
CA PRO A 18 16.94 -6.47 6.14
C PRO A 18 16.95 -6.33 4.62
N ILE A 19 15.81 -5.95 4.05
CA ILE A 19 15.60 -5.91 2.60
C ILE A 19 15.93 -4.54 1.99
N LYS A 20 16.26 -4.54 0.71
CA LYS A 20 16.33 -3.34 -0.15
C LYS A 20 14.97 -3.04 -0.76
N GLY A 21 14.16 -4.07 -0.98
CA GLY A 21 12.80 -3.97 -1.47
C GLY A 21 12.59 -4.30 -2.95
N GLU A 22 13.50 -5.08 -3.59
CA GLU A 22 13.18 -5.63 -4.91
C GLU A 22 12.04 -6.65 -4.79
N VAL A 23 11.02 -6.53 -5.64
CA VAL A 23 9.89 -7.49 -5.70
C VAL A 23 9.82 -8.09 -7.08
N THR A 24 9.86 -9.42 -7.17
CA THR A 24 9.78 -10.16 -8.44
C THR A 24 8.60 -11.12 -8.43
N PHE A 25 7.75 -11.02 -9.44
CA PHE A 25 6.77 -12.02 -9.85
C PHE A 25 7.31 -12.77 -11.05
N ASP A 26 7.31 -14.09 -10.96
CA ASP A 26 7.85 -14.97 -11.98
C ASP A 26 6.79 -16.02 -12.36
N HIS A 27 6.11 -15.80 -13.49
CA HIS A 27 5.03 -16.62 -14.01
C HIS A 27 3.92 -16.95 -12.99
N VAL A 28 3.49 -15.92 -12.22
CA VAL A 28 2.53 -16.08 -11.13
C VAL A 28 1.11 -16.21 -11.65
N SER A 29 0.45 -17.31 -11.25
CA SER A 29 -1.00 -17.48 -11.41
C SER A 29 -1.63 -17.72 -10.04
N PHE A 30 -2.86 -17.23 -9.85
CA PHE A 30 -3.57 -17.33 -8.59
C PHE A 30 -5.08 -17.48 -8.76
N ALA A 31 -5.66 -18.38 -7.99
CA ALA A 31 -7.10 -18.52 -7.75
C ALA A 31 -7.37 -18.53 -6.24
N TYR A 32 -8.51 -17.99 -5.80
CA TYR A 32 -8.93 -18.09 -4.40
C TYR A 32 -9.38 -19.53 -4.07
N SER A 33 -9.25 -19.90 -2.80
CA SER A 33 -9.58 -21.27 -2.32
C SER A 33 -11.06 -21.62 -2.43
N ASP A 34 -11.94 -20.63 -2.41
CA ASP A 34 -13.40 -20.78 -2.58
C ASP A 34 -13.82 -20.93 -4.06
N ASP A 35 -12.97 -20.56 -5.01
CA ASP A 35 -13.16 -20.75 -6.46
C ASP A 35 -11.84 -21.13 -7.16
N PRO A 36 -11.34 -22.35 -6.94
CA PRO A 36 -10.03 -22.77 -7.42
C PRO A 36 -9.95 -22.94 -8.95
N ASP A 37 -11.08 -23.05 -9.62
CA ASP A 37 -11.15 -23.21 -11.07
C ASP A 37 -11.07 -21.86 -11.82
N THR A 38 -11.27 -20.75 -11.13
CA THR A 38 -11.23 -19.41 -11.72
C THR A 38 -9.94 -18.68 -11.37
N LEU A 39 -9.01 -18.60 -12.33
CA LEU A 39 -7.79 -17.83 -12.16
C LEU A 39 -8.08 -16.32 -12.15
N VAL A 40 -7.75 -15.66 -11.02
CA VAL A 40 -7.81 -14.21 -10.84
C VAL A 40 -6.57 -13.54 -11.42
N LEU A 41 -5.39 -14.15 -11.24
CA LEU A 41 -4.14 -13.76 -11.93
C LEU A 41 -3.69 -14.87 -12.86
N LYS A 42 -3.18 -14.49 -14.03
CA LYS A 42 -2.87 -15.39 -15.14
C LYS A 42 -1.49 -15.08 -15.70
N ASP A 43 -0.49 -15.84 -15.26
CA ASP A 43 0.88 -15.76 -15.79
C ASP A 43 1.47 -14.34 -15.68
N VAL A 44 1.40 -13.74 -14.49
CA VAL A 44 1.90 -12.39 -14.23
C VAL A 44 3.39 -12.44 -13.93
N SER A 45 4.18 -11.66 -14.69
CA SER A 45 5.62 -11.53 -14.50
C SER A 45 6.06 -10.09 -14.53
N PHE A 46 6.81 -9.65 -13.52
CA PHE A 46 7.47 -8.35 -13.45
C PHE A 46 8.55 -8.34 -12.37
N THR A 47 9.43 -7.35 -12.45
CA THR A 47 10.33 -6.99 -11.35
C THR A 47 10.18 -5.51 -11.04
N ALA A 48 9.95 -5.20 -9.77
CA ALA A 48 9.98 -3.84 -9.21
C ALA A 48 11.35 -3.61 -8.60
N ALA A 49 12.04 -2.55 -9.02
CA ALA A 49 13.34 -2.19 -8.47
C ALA A 49 13.20 -1.61 -7.04
N PRO A 50 14.23 -1.72 -6.19
CA PRO A 50 14.25 -1.04 -4.90
C PRO A 50 13.98 0.46 -5.03
N GLY A 51 13.01 0.97 -4.27
CA GLY A 51 12.62 2.38 -4.30
C GLY A 51 11.70 2.79 -5.44
N GLU A 52 11.30 1.87 -6.30
CA GLU A 52 10.38 2.13 -7.42
C GLU A 52 8.94 2.26 -6.95
N THR A 53 8.24 3.27 -7.45
CA THR A 53 6.79 3.44 -7.23
C THR A 53 6.00 2.94 -8.43
N ILE A 54 5.16 1.93 -8.20
CA ILE A 54 4.30 1.31 -9.22
C ILE A 54 2.84 1.62 -8.91
N ALA A 55 2.16 2.28 -9.84
CA ALA A 55 0.72 2.51 -9.78
C ALA A 55 -0.03 1.36 -10.48
N LEU A 56 -0.97 0.74 -9.78
CA LEU A 56 -1.86 -0.29 -10.32
C LEU A 56 -3.18 0.36 -10.71
N VAL A 57 -3.52 0.31 -11.99
CA VAL A 57 -4.76 0.87 -12.54
C VAL A 57 -5.52 -0.18 -13.33
N GLY A 58 -6.83 0.00 -13.48
CA GLY A 58 -7.68 -0.95 -14.21
C GLY A 58 -9.07 -1.08 -13.56
N PRO A 59 -9.99 -1.81 -14.21
CA PRO A 59 -11.35 -1.96 -13.71
C PRO A 59 -11.42 -2.71 -12.37
N THR A 60 -12.54 -2.57 -11.68
CA THR A 60 -12.82 -3.37 -10.48
C THR A 60 -12.82 -4.85 -10.82
N GLY A 61 -12.23 -5.67 -9.97
CA GLY A 61 -12.11 -7.12 -10.22
C GLY A 61 -10.99 -7.53 -11.18
N ALA A 62 -10.18 -6.59 -11.70
CA ALA A 62 -9.09 -6.91 -12.63
C ALA A 62 -7.91 -7.68 -12.01
N GLY A 63 -7.79 -7.72 -10.66
CA GLY A 63 -6.70 -8.40 -9.95
C GLY A 63 -5.70 -7.47 -9.24
N LYS A 64 -5.94 -6.16 -9.19
CA LYS A 64 -5.03 -5.18 -8.52
C LYS A 64 -4.80 -5.51 -7.05
N THR A 65 -5.88 -5.66 -6.28
CA THR A 65 -5.83 -6.02 -4.85
C THR A 65 -5.19 -7.39 -4.64
N THR A 66 -5.40 -8.33 -5.56
CA THR A 66 -4.79 -9.65 -5.50
C THR A 66 -3.27 -9.58 -5.61
N ILE A 67 -2.72 -8.76 -6.51
CA ILE A 67 -1.27 -8.57 -6.63
C ILE A 67 -0.67 -8.11 -5.30
N VAL A 68 -1.23 -7.06 -4.67
CA VAL A 68 -0.70 -6.53 -3.40
C VAL A 68 -0.89 -7.51 -2.24
N ASN A 69 -1.97 -8.29 -2.23
CA ASN A 69 -2.19 -9.33 -1.24
C ASN A 69 -1.18 -10.48 -1.35
N LEU A 70 -0.75 -10.83 -2.56
CA LEU A 70 0.29 -11.84 -2.77
C LEU A 70 1.68 -11.32 -2.36
N ILE A 71 1.99 -10.04 -2.57
CA ILE A 71 3.23 -9.43 -2.06
C ILE A 71 3.27 -9.49 -0.54
N SER A 72 2.13 -9.21 0.13
CA SER A 72 2.01 -9.28 1.60
C SER A 72 1.86 -10.71 2.14
N ARG A 73 1.84 -11.70 1.24
CA ARG A 73 1.60 -13.11 1.58
C ARG A 73 0.34 -13.32 2.42
N PHE A 74 -0.77 -12.63 2.05
CA PHE A 74 -2.08 -12.94 2.62
C PHE A 74 -2.69 -14.21 2.02
N TYR A 75 -2.20 -14.63 0.86
CA TYR A 75 -2.57 -15.86 0.17
C TYR A 75 -1.33 -16.55 -0.39
N ASN A 76 -1.42 -17.86 -0.61
CA ASN A 76 -0.41 -18.63 -1.34
C ASN A 76 -0.74 -18.62 -2.83
N ILE A 77 0.28 -18.47 -3.68
CA ILE A 77 0.12 -18.54 -5.14
C ILE A 77 -0.29 -19.95 -5.60
N THR A 78 -1.00 -20.04 -6.73
CA THR A 78 -1.35 -21.32 -7.35
C THR A 78 -0.17 -21.89 -8.15
N SER A 79 0.55 -21.04 -8.88
CA SER A 79 1.76 -21.41 -9.61
C SER A 79 2.70 -20.21 -9.79
N GLY A 80 3.94 -20.47 -10.18
CA GLY A 80 4.99 -19.47 -10.31
C GLY A 80 5.74 -19.22 -9.02
N THR A 81 6.36 -18.04 -8.88
CA THR A 81 7.11 -17.65 -7.67
C THR A 81 7.01 -16.16 -7.44
N VAL A 82 6.83 -15.75 -6.17
CA VAL A 82 6.99 -14.35 -5.72
C VAL A 82 8.24 -14.28 -4.85
N ARG A 83 9.13 -13.31 -5.14
CA ARG A 83 10.38 -13.11 -4.41
C ARG A 83 10.50 -11.67 -3.92
N VAL A 84 11.17 -11.51 -2.77
CA VAL A 84 11.65 -10.22 -2.25
C VAL A 84 13.16 -10.33 -2.07
N ASP A 85 13.92 -9.44 -2.71
CA ASP A 85 15.40 -9.46 -2.75
C ASP A 85 15.96 -10.86 -3.09
N GLY A 86 15.33 -11.57 -4.03
CA GLY A 86 15.69 -12.92 -4.44
C GLY A 86 15.21 -14.04 -3.53
N HIS A 87 14.68 -13.75 -2.34
CA HIS A 87 14.11 -14.74 -1.42
C HIS A 87 12.68 -15.08 -1.79
N SER A 88 12.36 -16.37 -2.01
CA SER A 88 10.98 -16.80 -2.22
C SER A 88 10.14 -16.56 -0.96
N LEU A 89 8.95 -15.97 -1.13
CA LEU A 89 8.05 -15.69 0.01
C LEU A 89 7.59 -16.95 0.74
N THR A 90 7.65 -18.13 0.10
CA THR A 90 7.30 -19.39 0.74
C THR A 90 8.40 -19.95 1.64
N ASP A 91 9.62 -19.44 1.54
CA ASP A 91 10.80 -19.95 2.23
C ASP A 91 11.25 -19.04 3.40
N VAL A 92 10.57 -17.91 3.56
CA VAL A 92 10.83 -16.95 4.64
C VAL A 92 9.65 -16.85 5.60
N SER A 93 9.93 -16.47 6.85
CA SER A 93 8.91 -16.25 7.88
C SER A 93 7.98 -15.10 7.50
N ILE A 94 6.66 -15.31 7.63
CA ILE A 94 5.63 -14.29 7.37
C ILE A 94 5.86 -13.07 8.25
N ASN A 95 6.23 -13.29 9.51
CA ASN A 95 6.45 -12.20 10.46
C ASN A 95 7.65 -11.35 10.05
N SER A 96 8.76 -11.95 9.63
CA SER A 96 9.95 -11.21 9.19
C SER A 96 9.74 -10.45 7.88
N LEU A 97 8.89 -10.96 6.99
CA LEU A 97 8.45 -10.27 5.78
C LEU A 97 7.61 -9.04 6.14
N ARG A 98 6.53 -9.26 6.91
CA ARG A 98 5.55 -8.20 7.22
C ARG A 98 6.12 -7.14 8.15
N ALA A 99 7.11 -7.45 8.98
CA ALA A 99 7.80 -6.47 9.82
C ALA A 99 8.54 -5.39 9.00
N GLN A 100 8.84 -5.66 7.72
CA GLN A 100 9.52 -4.74 6.82
C GLN A 100 8.59 -4.13 5.76
N MET A 101 7.27 -4.35 5.91
CA MET A 101 6.22 -3.85 5.00
C MET A 101 5.28 -2.91 5.72
N GLY A 102 4.85 -1.87 5.02
CA GLY A 102 3.72 -1.03 5.39
C GLY A 102 2.53 -1.34 4.49
N VAL A 103 1.40 -1.69 5.08
CA VAL A 103 0.16 -1.95 4.33
C VAL A 103 -0.91 -0.98 4.80
N MET A 104 -1.40 -0.17 3.88
CA MET A 104 -2.47 0.79 4.12
C MET A 104 -3.66 0.43 3.25
N THR A 105 -4.74 0.05 3.91
CA THR A 105 -6.02 -0.26 3.28
C THR A 105 -6.86 1.00 3.12
N GLN A 106 -7.91 0.92 2.30
CA GLN A 106 -8.84 2.02 2.05
C GLN A 106 -9.49 2.55 3.34
N ASP A 107 -9.75 1.69 4.33
CA ASP A 107 -10.29 2.07 5.63
C ASP A 107 -9.15 2.47 6.58
N ASN A 108 -9.01 3.76 6.83
CA ASN A 108 -8.05 4.31 7.79
C ASN A 108 -8.56 4.11 9.23
N PHE A 109 -8.48 2.88 9.73
CA PHE A 109 -8.93 2.52 11.06
C PHE A 109 -8.01 3.12 12.14
N LEU A 110 -8.63 3.75 13.14
CA LEU A 110 -7.96 4.22 14.34
C LEU A 110 -8.49 3.47 15.56
N PHE A 111 -7.59 3.08 16.45
CA PHE A 111 -7.92 2.43 17.70
C PHE A 111 -8.36 3.45 18.76
N SER A 112 -9.18 3.01 19.72
CA SER A 112 -9.44 3.79 20.93
C SER A 112 -8.15 4.03 21.71
N GLY A 113 -7.94 5.25 22.18
CA GLY A 113 -6.73 5.67 22.85
C GLY A 113 -6.26 7.03 22.37
N THR A 114 -5.05 7.41 22.67
CA THR A 114 -4.49 8.69 22.27
C THR A 114 -4.00 8.69 20.81
N ILE A 115 -3.77 9.88 20.26
CA ILE A 115 -3.10 10.03 18.95
C ILE A 115 -1.70 9.40 19.02
N ARG A 116 -0.97 9.62 20.12
CA ARG A 116 0.33 8.98 20.39
C ARG A 116 0.28 7.48 20.27
N ASP A 117 -0.67 6.82 20.96
CA ASP A 117 -0.84 5.38 20.93
C ASP A 117 -1.12 4.87 19.51
N ASN A 118 -1.95 5.61 18.77
CA ASN A 118 -2.28 5.26 17.38
C ASN A 118 -1.09 5.32 16.44
N ILE A 119 -0.19 6.29 16.60
CA ILE A 119 1.05 6.37 15.79
C ILE A 119 2.02 5.28 16.25
N ALA A 120 2.23 5.14 17.58
CA ALA A 120 3.13 4.14 18.15
C ALA A 120 2.74 2.70 17.83
N TYR A 121 1.48 2.44 17.44
CA TYR A 121 1.05 1.11 17.01
C TYR A 121 1.85 0.56 15.81
N GLY A 122 2.43 1.44 14.98
CA GLY A 122 3.34 1.04 13.90
C GLY A 122 4.70 0.52 14.37
N LYS A 123 5.15 0.96 15.57
CA LYS A 123 6.38 0.54 16.24
C LYS A 123 6.18 0.71 17.74
N LEU A 124 5.88 -0.40 18.45
CA LEU A 124 5.45 -0.37 19.85
C LEU A 124 6.49 0.19 20.83
N ASP A 125 7.76 0.14 20.49
CA ASP A 125 8.90 0.70 21.25
C ASP A 125 9.37 2.05 20.70
N ALA A 126 8.55 2.74 19.89
CA ALA A 126 8.89 4.04 19.35
C ALA A 126 9.06 5.08 20.45
N THR A 127 10.13 5.87 20.38
CA THR A 127 10.34 7.00 21.28
C THR A 127 9.40 8.16 20.91
N GLU A 128 9.23 9.11 21.84
CA GLU A 128 8.44 10.31 21.56
C GLU A 128 8.98 11.10 20.37
N GLU A 129 10.30 11.20 20.26
CA GLU A 129 10.98 11.87 19.15
C GLU A 129 10.69 11.18 17.82
N GLU A 130 10.67 9.85 17.78
CA GLU A 130 10.33 9.09 16.58
C GLU A 130 8.87 9.30 16.17
N ILE A 131 7.94 9.31 17.13
CA ILE A 131 6.51 9.57 16.89
C ILE A 131 6.31 10.97 16.30
N ILE A 132 6.92 11.99 16.91
CA ILE A 132 6.83 13.37 16.43
C ILE A 132 7.49 13.52 15.06
N ALA A 133 8.64 12.90 14.83
CA ALA A 133 9.33 12.92 13.55
C ALA A 133 8.49 12.29 12.45
N ALA A 134 7.86 11.14 12.72
CA ALA A 134 6.95 10.49 11.78
C ALA A 134 5.74 11.38 11.45
N ALA A 135 5.11 11.99 12.46
CA ALA A 135 3.99 12.90 12.24
C ALA A 135 4.37 14.15 11.44
N LYS A 136 5.56 14.72 11.67
CA LYS A 136 6.08 15.85 10.88
C LYS A 136 6.35 15.46 9.43
N ALA A 137 6.93 14.29 9.21
CA ALA A 137 7.26 13.81 7.87
C ALA A 137 6.04 13.66 6.95
N VAL A 138 4.88 13.34 7.52
CA VAL A 138 3.63 13.17 6.77
C VAL A 138 2.64 14.34 6.93
N HIS A 139 3.09 15.49 7.45
CA HIS A 139 2.27 16.71 7.66
C HIS A 139 1.10 16.52 8.64
N ALA A 140 1.20 15.58 9.56
CA ALA A 140 0.20 15.37 10.62
C ALA A 140 0.46 16.24 11.86
N HIS A 141 1.71 16.64 12.10
CA HIS A 141 2.13 17.32 13.33
C HIS A 141 1.33 18.61 13.60
N ASP A 142 1.16 19.44 12.58
CA ASP A 142 0.60 20.78 12.76
C ASP A 142 -0.84 20.72 13.27
N PHE A 143 -1.71 19.88 12.69
CA PHE A 143 -3.06 19.73 13.20
C PHE A 143 -3.11 19.05 14.58
N ILE A 144 -2.15 18.15 14.89
CA ILE A 144 -2.10 17.47 16.19
C ILE A 144 -1.85 18.48 17.31
N ILE A 145 -0.89 19.40 17.15
CA ILE A 145 -0.56 20.39 18.18
C ILE A 145 -1.62 21.49 18.33
N GLU A 146 -2.53 21.64 17.35
CA GLU A 146 -3.69 22.55 17.45
C GLU A 146 -4.82 21.95 18.30
N LEU A 147 -4.80 20.64 18.56
CA LEU A 147 -5.77 19.99 19.44
C LEU A 147 -5.48 20.32 20.91
N PRO A 148 -6.52 20.44 21.78
CA PRO A 148 -6.36 20.85 23.18
C PRO A 148 -5.30 20.05 23.95
N ASP A 149 -5.23 18.75 23.74
CA ASP A 149 -4.30 17.83 24.42
C ASP A 149 -3.18 17.33 23.49
N GLY A 150 -3.02 17.92 22.29
CA GLY A 150 -1.98 17.56 21.35
C GLY A 150 -1.94 16.05 21.04
N TYR A 151 -0.76 15.45 21.21
CA TYR A 151 -0.57 14.00 21.01
C TYR A 151 -1.32 13.12 22.03
N ASP A 152 -1.68 13.66 23.18
CA ASP A 152 -2.42 12.95 24.23
C ASP A 152 -3.94 13.09 24.05
N THR A 153 -4.39 13.71 22.96
CA THR A 153 -5.81 13.79 22.59
C THR A 153 -6.38 12.40 22.39
N GLU A 154 -7.40 12.06 23.17
CA GLU A 154 -8.12 10.80 23.05
C GLU A 154 -9.06 10.79 21.84
N ILE A 155 -9.03 9.72 21.09
CA ILE A 155 -9.91 9.46 19.95
C ILE A 155 -10.75 8.21 20.19
N SER A 156 -12.01 8.27 19.77
CA SER A 156 -12.87 7.09 19.79
C SER A 156 -12.45 6.07 18.71
N GLU A 157 -12.90 4.82 18.82
CA GLU A 157 -12.65 3.76 17.84
C GLU A 157 -12.90 4.16 16.38
N ARG A 158 -13.80 5.12 16.15
CA ARG A 158 -14.13 5.63 14.82
C ARG A 158 -13.44 6.95 14.49
N GLY A 159 -12.63 7.51 15.38
CA GLY A 159 -11.99 8.81 15.20
C GLY A 159 -13.03 9.94 14.99
N ALA A 160 -14.16 9.89 15.68
CA ALA A 160 -15.34 10.72 15.39
C ALA A 160 -15.10 12.25 15.47
N ARG A 161 -14.00 12.68 16.08
CA ARG A 161 -13.60 14.11 16.18
C ARG A 161 -12.62 14.56 15.11
N LEU A 162 -12.14 13.63 14.26
CA LEU A 162 -11.16 13.91 13.22
C LEU A 162 -11.82 13.86 11.83
N SER A 163 -11.38 14.73 10.92
CA SER A 163 -11.77 14.66 9.51
C SER A 163 -11.22 13.40 8.84
N ASN A 164 -11.75 13.03 7.67
CA ASN A 164 -11.23 11.90 6.89
C ASN A 164 -9.74 12.09 6.54
N GLY A 165 -9.33 13.29 6.15
CA GLY A 165 -7.95 13.61 5.85
C GLY A 165 -7.04 13.52 7.08
N GLN A 166 -7.48 14.03 8.24
CA GLN A 166 -6.72 13.92 9.48
C GLN A 166 -6.52 12.46 9.90
N ARG A 167 -7.57 11.61 9.78
CA ARG A 167 -7.44 10.16 10.02
C ARG A 167 -6.43 9.51 9.07
N GLN A 168 -6.45 9.93 7.80
CA GLN A 168 -5.51 9.42 6.80
C GLN A 168 -4.07 9.83 7.13
N LEU A 169 -3.83 11.09 7.54
CA LEU A 169 -2.51 11.56 7.96
C LEU A 169 -2.00 10.82 9.21
N LEU A 170 -2.87 10.47 10.17
CA LEU A 170 -2.47 9.63 11.31
C LEU A 170 -2.11 8.20 10.89
N ALA A 171 -2.84 7.61 9.95
CA ALA A 171 -2.49 6.31 9.40
C ALA A 171 -1.14 6.37 8.66
N PHE A 172 -0.83 7.48 7.97
CA PHE A 172 0.48 7.71 7.38
C PHE A 172 1.58 7.81 8.43
N ALA A 173 1.37 8.54 9.52
CA ALA A 173 2.33 8.64 10.61
C ALA A 173 2.61 7.29 11.27
N ARG A 174 1.57 6.47 11.49
CA ARG A 174 1.68 5.08 11.96
C ARG A 174 2.56 4.23 11.05
N THR A 175 2.38 4.35 9.74
CA THR A 175 3.20 3.63 8.77
C THR A 175 4.61 4.19 8.69
N MET A 176 4.77 5.51 8.76
CA MET A 176 6.08 6.16 8.72
C MET A 176 6.98 5.77 9.89
N VAL A 177 6.42 5.64 11.10
CA VAL A 177 7.22 5.30 12.31
C VAL A 177 7.80 3.89 12.24
N SER A 178 7.19 2.96 11.51
CA SER A 178 7.72 1.60 11.30
C SER A 178 8.83 1.53 10.24
N ASP A 179 9.07 2.60 9.50
CA ASP A 179 10.07 2.73 8.41
C ASP A 179 10.12 1.51 7.47
N PRO A 180 9.00 1.16 6.82
CA PRO A 180 8.96 -0.01 5.95
C PRO A 180 9.79 0.18 4.69
N ARG A 181 10.32 -0.92 4.12
CA ARG A 181 11.03 -0.91 2.84
C ARG A 181 10.11 -1.12 1.65
N ILE A 182 9.03 -1.86 1.86
CA ILE A 182 7.97 -2.06 0.87
C ILE A 182 6.69 -1.44 1.41
N LEU A 183 6.03 -0.63 0.59
CA LEU A 183 4.77 0.03 0.93
C LEU A 183 3.67 -0.42 -0.01
N ILE A 184 2.54 -0.79 0.55
CA ILE A 184 1.30 -1.04 -0.17
C ILE A 184 0.29 0.01 0.25
N LEU A 185 -0.25 0.73 -0.72
CA LEU A 185 -1.22 1.79 -0.50
C LEU A 185 -2.45 1.54 -1.38
N ASP A 186 -3.59 1.35 -0.73
CA ASP A 186 -4.90 1.36 -1.41
C ASP A 186 -5.54 2.73 -1.18
N GLU A 187 -5.54 3.58 -2.22
CA GLU A 187 -6.01 4.95 -2.10
C GLU A 187 -7.53 5.01 -1.92
N ALA A 188 -7.97 5.67 -0.85
CA ALA A 188 -9.39 5.96 -0.64
C ALA A 188 -9.88 7.05 -1.61
N THR A 189 -11.11 6.88 -2.08
CA THR A 189 -11.83 7.86 -2.93
C THR A 189 -12.66 8.85 -2.12
N SER A 190 -12.42 8.97 -0.79
CA SER A 190 -13.21 9.81 0.10
C SER A 190 -13.10 11.29 -0.25
N SER A 191 -14.23 12.00 -0.19
CA SER A 191 -14.25 13.46 -0.32
C SER A 191 -13.52 14.09 0.87
N ILE A 192 -12.45 14.81 0.59
CA ILE A 192 -11.64 15.57 1.54
C ILE A 192 -11.73 17.04 1.09
N ASP A 193 -11.70 17.98 2.04
CA ASP A 193 -11.62 19.40 1.70
C ASP A 193 -10.27 19.72 1.00
N THR A 194 -10.26 20.77 0.19
CA THR A 194 -9.12 21.10 -0.68
C THR A 194 -7.82 21.32 0.09
N GLN A 195 -7.87 21.91 1.29
CA GLN A 195 -6.65 22.21 2.05
C GLN A 195 -6.06 20.93 2.64
N THR A 196 -6.89 20.09 3.24
CA THR A 196 -6.47 18.78 3.77
C THR A 196 -6.03 17.84 2.64
N GLU A 197 -6.62 17.95 1.44
CA GLU A 197 -6.21 17.17 0.26
C GLU A 197 -4.75 17.44 -0.12
N ILE A 198 -4.31 18.71 -0.07
CA ILE A 198 -2.91 19.07 -0.33
C ILE A 198 -1.97 18.42 0.69
N GLN A 199 -2.33 18.48 1.98
CA GLN A 199 -1.52 17.85 3.04
C GLN A 199 -1.47 16.33 2.89
N VAL A 200 -2.58 15.69 2.56
CA VAL A 200 -2.65 14.24 2.30
C VAL A 200 -1.77 13.88 1.10
N GLN A 201 -1.80 14.66 0.03
CA GLN A 201 -0.95 14.43 -1.14
C GLN A 201 0.54 14.54 -0.79
N GLN A 202 0.93 15.56 -0.04
CA GLN A 202 2.31 15.72 0.45
C GLN A 202 2.72 14.57 1.38
N GLY A 203 1.80 14.11 2.23
CA GLY A 203 2.00 12.95 3.10
C GLY A 203 2.25 11.67 2.29
N ILE A 204 1.50 11.43 1.22
CA ILE A 204 1.73 10.32 0.29
C ILE A 204 3.12 10.42 -0.33
N GLU A 205 3.51 11.56 -0.87
CA GLU A 205 4.82 11.76 -1.49
C GLU A 205 5.97 11.49 -0.50
N SER A 206 5.81 11.93 0.75
CA SER A 206 6.77 11.65 1.83
C SER A 206 6.87 10.16 2.16
N LEU A 207 5.72 9.46 2.19
CA LEU A 207 5.68 8.02 2.43
C LEU A 207 6.37 7.22 1.33
N LEU A 208 6.19 7.61 0.07
CA LEU A 208 6.73 6.88 -1.09
C LEU A 208 8.24 7.01 -1.20
N LYS A 209 8.80 8.12 -0.72
CA LYS A 209 10.22 8.45 -0.93
C LYS A 209 11.17 7.38 -0.37
N GLY A 210 11.95 6.78 -1.26
CA GLY A 210 12.97 5.79 -0.92
C GLY A 210 12.42 4.41 -0.57
N ARG A 211 11.15 4.14 -0.83
CA ARG A 211 10.46 2.87 -0.60
C ARG A 211 9.96 2.27 -1.89
N THR A 212 10.05 0.94 -2.02
CA THR A 212 9.37 0.25 -3.11
C THR A 212 7.89 0.23 -2.83
N SER A 213 7.09 0.86 -3.70
CA SER A 213 5.69 1.14 -3.40
C SER A 213 4.76 0.61 -4.48
N PHE A 214 3.70 -0.08 -4.06
CA PHE A 214 2.61 -0.52 -4.92
C PHE A 214 1.34 0.21 -4.51
N ILE A 215 0.77 0.97 -5.43
CA ILE A 215 -0.38 1.83 -5.14
C ILE A 215 -1.55 1.42 -6.02
N ILE A 216 -2.67 1.03 -5.40
CA ILE A 216 -3.94 0.94 -6.10
C ILE A 216 -4.44 2.39 -6.20
N ALA A 217 -4.15 3.01 -7.35
CA ALA A 217 -4.26 4.45 -7.47
C ALA A 217 -5.63 4.86 -7.99
N HIS A 218 -6.25 5.81 -7.27
CA HIS A 218 -7.51 6.45 -7.63
C HIS A 218 -7.35 7.96 -7.89
N ARG A 219 -6.18 8.54 -7.52
CA ARG A 219 -5.88 9.95 -7.73
C ARG A 219 -4.95 10.14 -8.94
N LEU A 220 -5.32 11.10 -9.78
CA LEU A 220 -4.54 11.38 -10.98
C LEU A 220 -3.10 11.80 -10.69
N SER A 221 -2.87 12.59 -9.64
CA SER A 221 -1.54 13.01 -9.20
C SER A 221 -0.64 11.82 -8.89
N THR A 222 -1.14 10.86 -8.13
CA THR A 222 -0.41 9.64 -7.77
C THR A 222 -0.05 8.82 -9.00
N ILE A 223 -1.00 8.65 -9.94
CA ILE A 223 -0.75 7.90 -11.18
C ILE A 223 0.33 8.59 -12.03
N LYS A 224 0.25 9.91 -12.19
CA LYS A 224 1.21 10.67 -13.01
C LYS A 224 2.62 10.67 -12.46
N ASN A 225 2.75 10.66 -11.13
CA ASN A 225 4.04 10.73 -10.44
C ASN A 225 4.66 9.36 -10.19
N ALA A 226 3.98 8.26 -10.52
CA ALA A 226 4.53 6.92 -10.40
C ALA A 226 5.65 6.70 -11.43
N ASP A 227 6.70 5.97 -11.02
CA ASP A 227 7.82 5.61 -11.91
C ASP A 227 7.33 4.67 -13.02
N ARG A 228 6.38 3.79 -12.70
CA ARG A 228 5.76 2.88 -13.65
C ARG A 228 4.29 2.65 -13.30
N ILE A 229 3.48 2.52 -14.33
CA ILE A 229 2.06 2.20 -14.25
C ILE A 229 1.84 0.80 -14.82
N PHE A 230 1.11 -0.04 -14.09
CA PHE A 230 0.59 -1.30 -14.60
C PHE A 230 -0.90 -1.17 -14.86
N VAL A 231 -1.30 -1.35 -16.09
CA VAL A 231 -2.72 -1.49 -16.46
C VAL A 231 -3.09 -2.96 -16.32
N ILE A 232 -3.87 -3.25 -15.29
CA ILE A 232 -4.31 -4.61 -15.00
C ILE A 232 -5.70 -4.81 -15.61
N ASP A 233 -5.82 -5.86 -16.41
CA ASP A 233 -7.08 -6.28 -16.98
C ASP A 233 -7.15 -7.80 -17.10
N HIS A 234 -8.30 -8.38 -16.74
CA HIS A 234 -8.56 -9.82 -16.76
C HIS A 234 -7.44 -10.68 -16.15
N GLY A 235 -6.82 -10.19 -15.05
CA GLY A 235 -5.76 -10.89 -14.33
C GLY A 235 -4.38 -10.85 -14.97
N LYS A 236 -4.14 -9.94 -15.91
CA LYS A 236 -2.86 -9.76 -16.60
C LYS A 236 -2.40 -8.31 -16.54
N ILE A 237 -1.08 -8.10 -16.65
CA ILE A 237 -0.53 -6.78 -16.96
C ILE A 237 -0.69 -6.57 -18.47
N PHE A 238 -1.69 -5.76 -18.84
CA PHE A 238 -2.04 -5.52 -20.24
C PHE A 238 -1.14 -4.47 -20.90
N GLU A 239 -0.83 -3.41 -20.14
CA GLU A 239 0.13 -2.37 -20.53
C GLU A 239 0.99 -1.98 -19.33
N GLN A 240 2.21 -1.55 -19.59
CA GLN A 240 3.09 -0.96 -18.59
C GLN A 240 3.96 0.14 -19.19
N GLY A 241 4.30 1.12 -18.38
CA GLY A 241 5.16 2.25 -18.74
C GLY A 241 4.91 3.46 -17.85
N THR A 242 5.56 4.57 -18.14
CA THR A 242 5.29 5.87 -17.52
C THR A 242 3.97 6.47 -18.03
N HIS A 243 3.47 7.50 -17.33
CA HIS A 243 2.27 8.23 -17.78
C HIS A 243 2.39 8.70 -19.24
N ASP A 244 3.50 9.36 -19.57
CA ASP A 244 3.71 9.94 -20.89
C ASP A 244 3.83 8.89 -22.00
N GLU A 245 4.53 7.78 -21.72
CA GLU A 245 4.65 6.68 -22.66
C GLU A 245 3.30 6.04 -22.97
N LEU A 246 2.49 5.79 -21.93
CA LEU A 246 1.18 5.16 -22.08
C LEU A 246 0.16 6.10 -22.73
N MET A 247 0.23 7.41 -22.45
CA MET A 247 -0.59 8.42 -23.12
C MET A 247 -0.25 8.50 -24.62
N ALA A 248 1.05 8.45 -24.97
CA ALA A 248 1.50 8.47 -26.37
C ALA A 248 1.07 7.23 -27.16
N LYS A 249 0.98 6.05 -26.50
CA LYS A 249 0.49 4.80 -27.12
C LYS A 249 -0.99 4.85 -27.46
N GLN A 250 -1.79 5.70 -26.81
CA GLN A 250 -3.25 5.79 -26.97
C GLN A 250 -3.99 4.46 -26.80
N GLY A 251 -3.44 3.57 -25.97
CA GLY A 251 -3.96 2.23 -25.68
C GLY A 251 -5.01 2.19 -24.58
N ALA A 252 -5.05 1.08 -23.82
CA ALA A 252 -6.00 0.86 -22.75
C ALA A 252 -5.86 1.90 -21.62
N TYR A 253 -4.63 2.29 -21.27
CA TYR A 253 -4.38 3.35 -20.30
C TYR A 253 -5.00 4.68 -20.73
N TYR A 254 -4.80 5.08 -21.98
CA TYR A 254 -5.36 6.32 -22.53
C TYR A 254 -6.89 6.33 -22.44
N GLN A 255 -7.55 5.21 -22.79
CA GLN A 255 -9.00 5.07 -22.71
C GLN A 255 -9.50 5.19 -21.27
N LEU A 256 -8.83 4.52 -20.33
CA LEU A 256 -9.12 4.57 -18.90
C LEU A 256 -8.95 6.01 -18.36
N TYR A 257 -7.86 6.68 -18.72
CA TYR A 257 -7.60 8.07 -18.39
C TYR A 257 -8.71 9.01 -18.87
N GLN A 258 -9.12 8.87 -20.14
CA GLN A 258 -10.19 9.69 -20.72
C GLN A 258 -11.54 9.44 -20.00
N ALA A 259 -11.82 8.20 -19.64
CA ALA A 259 -13.08 7.84 -18.98
C ALA A 259 -13.17 8.34 -17.53
N GLN A 260 -12.07 8.28 -16.77
CA GLN A 260 -12.08 8.59 -15.34
C GLN A 260 -11.74 10.04 -15.02
N PHE A 261 -10.81 10.66 -15.75
CA PHE A 261 -10.23 11.94 -15.34
C PHE A 261 -10.59 13.13 -16.25
N ARG A 262 -11.03 12.92 -17.47
CA ARG A 262 -11.42 14.00 -18.37
C ARG A 262 -12.83 14.55 -18.14
N ARG A 263 -13.64 13.88 -17.32
CA ARG A 263 -15.01 14.33 -16.95
C ARG A 263 -15.02 15.36 -15.81
N VAL A 264 -13.88 15.70 -15.24
CA VAL A 264 -13.72 16.60 -14.08
C VAL A 264 -13.08 17.95 -14.47
N SER A 265 -12.93 18.20 -15.77
CA SER A 265 -12.38 19.47 -16.30
C SER A 265 -13.48 20.32 -16.90
#